data_279576ae90921e3ab30eb73b82c9302b
#
_entry.id   279576ae90921e3ab30eb73b82c9302b
#
_cell.length_a   1.000
_cell.length_b   1.000
_cell.length_c   1.000
_cell.angle_alpha   90.00
_cell.angle_beta   90.00
_cell.angle_gamma   90.00
#
_symmetry.space_group_name_H-M   'P 1'
#
loop_
_entity.id
_entity.type
_entity.pdbx_description
1 polymer ?
#
loop_
_entity_poly.entity_id
_entity_poly.type
_entity_poly.pdbx_seq_one_letter_code
_entity_poly.pdbx_strand_id
1 'polypeptide(L)'
;GVSVFPDFFREEIAVAEMSASKKAEFLTKYCNIKQNSSIAWLDAHIVEGVTAEITLEDFRHSYAVGGIDLSQTTDLTAATVIVERGGKLYAFTQFFMPANRVERATAIDGVPYDIFVQKGVVTLSGENYVDYKDVYNWFVMLKEKYEIYVLKVGYDRYSAQYLIDDMAAYGYHMDDVFQGENLAGVIREFEGILLDGNFKIPDNSLLKSHFLNVALKHNMETRKFRPVKIEQRARIDGFVSVIDAMTVRQKYYNEIGVMLKNAGLSLIHI
;
A
#
# COMPACT_ATOMS: atom_id res chain seq x y z
N GLY A 1 27.57 13.55 -38.58
CA GLY A 1 28.31 12.33 -38.54
C GLY A 1 27.66 11.30 -37.65
N VAL A 2 27.32 10.14 -38.16
CA VAL A 2 26.68 9.08 -37.36
C VAL A 2 27.81 8.32 -36.67
N SER A 3 27.94 8.51 -35.39
CA SER A 3 28.96 7.82 -34.58
C SER A 3 28.44 6.56 -33.86
N VAL A 4 27.19 6.15 -34.11
CA VAL A 4 26.57 4.98 -33.43
C VAL A 4 25.84 4.12 -34.47
N PHE A 5 26.16 2.82 -34.50
CA PHE A 5 25.56 1.86 -35.42
C PHE A 5 24.16 1.43 -34.98
N PRO A 6 23.22 1.12 -35.90
CA PRO A 6 21.86 0.65 -35.54
C PRO A 6 21.83 -0.59 -34.64
N ASP A 7 22.76 -1.50 -34.78
CA ASP A 7 22.83 -2.72 -33.99
C ASP A 7 23.16 -2.43 -32.53
N PHE A 8 23.99 -1.42 -32.25
CA PHE A 8 24.23 -0.97 -30.88
C PHE A 8 22.93 -0.47 -30.22
N PHE A 9 22.09 0.28 -30.92
CA PHE A 9 20.83 0.72 -30.37
C PHE A 9 19.86 -0.43 -30.13
N ARG A 10 19.86 -1.47 -30.95
CA ARG A 10 19.04 -2.67 -30.73
C ARG A 10 19.46 -3.42 -29.47
N GLU A 11 20.76 -3.55 -29.25
CA GLU A 11 21.31 -4.16 -28.02
C GLU A 11 20.95 -3.31 -26.79
N GLU A 12 21.12 -2.00 -26.82
CA GLU A 12 20.80 -1.11 -25.72
C GLU A 12 19.26 -1.08 -25.42
N ILE A 13 18.41 -1.17 -26.45
CA ILE A 13 16.97 -1.31 -26.28
C ILE A 13 16.62 -2.65 -25.60
N ALA A 14 17.20 -3.76 -26.05
CA ALA A 14 16.99 -5.05 -25.45
C ALA A 14 17.41 -5.04 -23.97
N VAL A 15 18.55 -4.43 -23.64
CA VAL A 15 18.99 -4.26 -22.25
C VAL A 15 18.03 -3.35 -21.46
N ALA A 16 17.52 -2.29 -22.08
CA ALA A 16 16.56 -1.38 -21.44
C ALA A 16 15.21 -2.05 -21.15
N GLU A 17 14.81 -3.03 -21.95
CA GLU A 17 13.58 -3.81 -21.73
C GLU A 17 13.71 -4.80 -20.56
N MET A 18 14.94 -5.15 -20.14
CA MET A 18 15.19 -6.10 -19.05
C MET A 18 14.93 -5.53 -17.65
N SER A 19 14.97 -4.19 -17.47
CA SER A 19 14.67 -3.58 -16.16
C SER A 19 14.28 -2.11 -16.28
N ALA A 20 13.42 -1.64 -15.35
CA ALA A 20 12.99 -0.23 -15.28
C ALA A 20 14.18 0.73 -15.12
N SER A 21 15.22 0.32 -14.38
CA SER A 21 16.46 1.09 -14.22
C SER A 21 17.20 1.30 -15.53
N LYS A 22 17.37 0.24 -16.30
CA LYS A 22 18.05 0.30 -17.60
C LYS A 22 17.24 1.08 -18.63
N LYS A 23 15.90 0.97 -18.57
CA LYS A 23 15.00 1.76 -19.39
C LYS A 23 15.13 3.27 -19.10
N ALA A 24 15.17 3.65 -17.81
CA ALA A 24 15.37 5.05 -17.42
C ALA A 24 16.73 5.59 -17.87
N GLU A 25 17.81 4.81 -17.74
CA GLU A 25 19.14 5.13 -18.22
C GLU A 25 19.14 5.33 -19.74
N PHE A 26 18.55 4.40 -20.52
CA PHE A 26 18.43 4.47 -21.97
C PHE A 26 17.68 5.72 -22.42
N LEU A 27 16.50 5.99 -21.83
CA LEU A 27 15.67 7.15 -22.17
C LEU A 27 16.40 8.47 -21.88
N THR A 28 17.15 8.54 -20.79
CA THR A 28 17.91 9.74 -20.43
C THR A 28 19.10 9.94 -21.36
N LYS A 29 19.87 8.87 -21.59
CA LYS A 29 21.16 8.95 -22.31
C LYS A 29 21.01 9.06 -23.82
N TYR A 30 20.05 8.35 -24.39
CA TYR A 30 19.90 8.26 -25.86
C TYR A 30 18.69 8.99 -26.41
N CYS A 31 17.62 9.13 -25.62
CA CYS A 31 16.40 9.81 -26.06
C CYS A 31 16.29 11.25 -25.55
N ASN A 32 17.24 11.70 -24.71
CA ASN A 32 17.21 13.01 -24.04
C ASN A 32 15.91 13.27 -23.26
N ILE A 33 15.26 12.21 -22.81
CA ILE A 33 14.07 12.29 -21.98
C ILE A 33 14.55 12.32 -20.52
N LYS A 34 14.37 13.47 -19.85
CA LYS A 34 14.68 13.57 -18.42
C LYS A 34 13.81 12.57 -17.67
N GLN A 35 14.43 11.51 -17.20
CA GLN A 35 13.84 10.65 -16.20
C GLN A 35 14.20 11.25 -14.83
N ASN A 36 13.21 11.41 -13.95
CA ASN A 36 13.52 11.66 -12.55
C ASN A 36 14.39 10.50 -12.07
N SER A 37 15.45 10.80 -11.31
CA SER A 37 16.45 9.84 -10.83
C SER A 37 15.91 8.79 -9.85
N SER A 38 14.60 8.73 -9.68
CA SER A 38 13.91 7.75 -8.84
C SER A 38 13.51 6.57 -9.71
N ILE A 39 14.15 5.45 -9.49
CA ILE A 39 13.79 4.17 -10.12
C ILE A 39 12.52 3.69 -9.43
N ALA A 40 11.48 3.36 -10.21
CA ALA A 40 10.29 2.73 -9.66
C ALA A 40 10.67 1.46 -8.88
N TRP A 41 10.06 1.26 -7.72
CA TRP A 41 10.33 0.08 -6.89
C TRP A 41 9.87 -1.21 -7.57
N LEU A 42 8.68 -1.20 -8.15
CA LEU A 42 8.09 -2.39 -8.79
C LEU A 42 7.84 -2.17 -10.28
N ASP A 43 7.98 -3.23 -11.04
CA ASP A 43 7.55 -3.28 -12.42
C ASP A 43 6.01 -3.41 -12.51
N ALA A 44 5.42 -2.81 -13.55
CA ALA A 44 3.98 -2.78 -13.73
C ALA A 44 3.36 -4.19 -13.80
N HIS A 45 4.05 -5.16 -14.42
CA HIS A 45 3.53 -6.54 -14.54
C HIS A 45 3.39 -7.25 -13.19
N ILE A 46 4.25 -6.94 -12.20
CA ILE A 46 4.16 -7.47 -10.84
C ILE A 46 2.90 -6.93 -10.17
N VAL A 47 2.68 -5.62 -10.29
CA VAL A 47 1.52 -4.94 -9.70
C VAL A 47 0.21 -5.38 -10.37
N GLU A 48 0.19 -5.61 -11.67
CA GLU A 48 -1.00 -6.18 -12.33
C GLU A 48 -1.31 -7.60 -11.88
N GLY A 49 -0.29 -8.39 -11.58
CA GLY A 49 -0.41 -9.77 -11.11
C GLY A 49 -1.01 -9.94 -9.71
N VAL A 50 -1.19 -8.85 -8.93
CA VAL A 50 -1.75 -8.95 -7.57
C VAL A 50 -3.27 -9.01 -7.54
N THR A 51 -3.96 -8.72 -8.63
CA THR A 51 -5.44 -8.70 -8.69
C THR A 51 -6.02 -10.11 -8.56
N ALA A 52 -7.08 -10.24 -7.75
CA ALA A 52 -7.85 -11.46 -7.60
C ALA A 52 -9.35 -11.13 -7.43
N GLU A 53 -10.22 -12.05 -7.85
CA GLU A 53 -11.66 -11.96 -7.61
C GLU A 53 -11.98 -12.37 -6.17
N ILE A 54 -11.85 -11.41 -5.25
CA ILE A 54 -12.05 -11.60 -3.81
C ILE A 54 -12.85 -10.45 -3.21
N THR A 55 -13.59 -10.78 -2.16
CA THR A 55 -14.38 -9.84 -1.37
C THR A 55 -14.13 -10.05 0.13
N LEU A 56 -14.54 -9.12 0.98
CA LEU A 56 -14.46 -9.29 2.44
C LEU A 56 -15.29 -10.47 2.93
N GLU A 57 -16.38 -10.81 2.24
CA GLU A 57 -17.23 -11.98 2.58
C GLU A 57 -16.46 -13.30 2.50
N ASP A 58 -15.52 -13.43 1.59
CA ASP A 58 -14.71 -14.64 1.43
C ASP A 58 -13.79 -14.89 2.63
N PHE A 59 -13.59 -13.86 3.47
CA PHE A 59 -12.68 -13.89 4.60
C PHE A 59 -13.39 -13.78 5.95
N ARG A 60 -14.69 -14.08 6.02
CA ARG A 60 -15.40 -14.16 7.29
C ARG A 60 -14.69 -15.11 8.26
N HIS A 61 -14.81 -14.80 9.56
CA HIS A 61 -14.19 -15.56 10.66
C HIS A 61 -12.66 -15.65 10.55
N SER A 62 -12.02 -14.62 9.99
CA SER A 62 -10.56 -14.55 9.88
C SER A 62 -9.96 -13.61 10.91
N TYR A 63 -8.69 -13.88 11.23
CA TYR A 63 -7.85 -12.93 11.93
C TYR A 63 -7.03 -12.12 10.91
N ALA A 64 -6.76 -10.86 11.24
CA ALA A 64 -6.06 -9.94 10.36
C ALA A 64 -5.09 -9.05 11.14
N VAL A 65 -4.22 -8.38 10.40
CA VAL A 65 -3.48 -7.20 10.86
C VAL A 65 -3.94 -5.97 10.08
N GLY A 66 -3.87 -4.80 10.69
CA GLY A 66 -4.26 -3.54 10.06
C GLY A 66 -3.09 -2.58 9.92
N GLY A 67 -3.26 -1.60 9.04
CA GLY A 67 -2.35 -0.47 8.88
C GLY A 67 -3.12 0.78 8.47
N ILE A 68 -2.68 1.93 8.97
CA ILE A 68 -3.36 3.23 8.74
C ILE A 68 -2.32 4.29 8.41
N ASP A 69 -2.51 4.93 7.26
CA ASP A 69 -1.79 6.13 6.87
C ASP A 69 -2.76 7.32 6.88
N LEU A 70 -2.62 8.20 7.87
CA LEU A 70 -3.48 9.37 8.06
C LEU A 70 -2.88 10.60 7.41
N SER A 71 -3.64 11.24 6.55
CA SER A 71 -3.30 12.57 6.05
C SER A 71 -3.56 13.64 7.11
N GLN A 72 -2.60 14.55 7.31
CA GLN A 72 -2.76 15.60 8.35
C GLN A 72 -3.78 16.69 7.98
N THR A 73 -4.05 16.98 6.72
CA THR A 73 -4.91 18.14 6.38
C THR A 73 -5.74 18.01 5.11
N THR A 74 -5.24 17.49 4.01
CA THR A 74 -5.92 17.60 2.71
C THR A 74 -5.68 16.43 1.78
N ASP A 75 -4.89 15.48 2.21
CA ASP A 75 -4.47 14.36 1.41
C ASP A 75 -5.39 13.15 1.60
N LEU A 76 -5.16 12.13 0.82
CA LEU A 76 -5.86 10.87 0.91
C LEU A 76 -5.43 10.13 2.17
N THR A 77 -6.39 9.66 2.95
CA THR A 77 -6.15 8.74 4.07
C THR A 77 -6.40 7.32 3.59
N ALA A 78 -5.57 6.37 4.00
CA ALA A 78 -5.72 4.97 3.65
C ALA A 78 -5.73 4.08 4.89
N ALA A 79 -6.65 3.12 4.92
CA ALA A 79 -6.70 2.05 5.92
C ALA A 79 -6.69 0.70 5.23
N THR A 80 -5.84 -0.20 5.67
CA THR A 80 -5.66 -1.53 5.09
C THR A 80 -5.83 -2.61 6.15
N VAL A 81 -6.44 -3.74 5.79
CA VAL A 81 -6.34 -4.99 6.55
C VAL A 81 -5.72 -6.07 5.67
N ILE A 82 -4.92 -6.93 6.29
CA ILE A 82 -4.27 -8.06 5.64
C ILE A 82 -4.68 -9.34 6.36
N VAL A 83 -5.26 -10.27 5.62
CA VAL A 83 -5.60 -11.62 6.06
C VAL A 83 -4.58 -12.60 5.47
N GLU A 84 -4.11 -13.57 6.26
CA GLU A 84 -3.26 -14.65 5.79
C GLU A 84 -4.08 -15.93 5.62
N ARG A 85 -4.06 -16.54 4.43
CA ARG A 85 -4.75 -17.80 4.15
C ARG A 85 -4.01 -18.62 3.12
N GLY A 86 -3.75 -19.89 3.43
CA GLY A 86 -3.09 -20.81 2.48
C GLY A 86 -1.70 -20.35 2.02
N GLY A 87 -0.94 -19.67 2.88
CA GLY A 87 0.39 -19.14 2.57
C GLY A 87 0.38 -17.88 1.72
N LYS A 88 -0.80 -17.31 1.45
CA LYS A 88 -0.96 -16.03 0.71
C LYS A 88 -1.49 -14.94 1.62
N LEU A 89 -1.16 -13.71 1.31
CA LEU A 89 -1.67 -12.50 1.94
C LEU A 89 -2.74 -11.87 1.06
N TYR A 90 -3.87 -11.51 1.66
CA TYR A 90 -4.99 -10.86 1.00
C TYR A 90 -5.23 -9.52 1.67
N ALA A 91 -5.09 -8.44 0.92
CA ALA A 91 -5.24 -7.09 1.47
C ALA A 91 -6.49 -6.39 0.93
N PHE A 92 -7.19 -5.72 1.83
CA PHE A 92 -8.32 -4.86 1.51
C PHE A 92 -7.99 -3.46 2.01
N THR A 93 -8.01 -2.49 1.11
CA THR A 93 -7.68 -1.10 1.42
C THR A 93 -8.88 -0.22 1.12
N GLN A 94 -9.28 0.60 2.10
CA GLN A 94 -10.25 1.65 1.96
C GLN A 94 -9.55 3.00 1.99
N PHE A 95 -9.91 3.86 1.05
CA PHE A 95 -9.45 5.24 1.03
C PHE A 95 -10.53 6.19 1.52
N PHE A 96 -10.10 7.31 2.12
CA PHE A 96 -10.97 8.35 2.63
C PHE A 96 -10.50 9.70 2.13
N MET A 97 -11.41 10.55 1.68
CA MET A 97 -11.12 11.86 1.12
C MET A 97 -12.20 12.87 1.53
N PRO A 98 -11.84 14.13 1.89
CA PRO A 98 -12.84 15.15 2.16
C PRO A 98 -13.68 15.46 0.91
N ALA A 99 -14.99 15.65 1.10
CA ALA A 99 -15.92 15.86 0.00
C ALA A 99 -15.53 17.04 -0.91
N ASN A 100 -15.10 18.17 -0.31
CA ASN A 100 -14.67 19.37 -1.04
C ASN A 100 -13.33 19.23 -1.77
N ARG A 101 -12.66 18.08 -1.69
CA ARG A 101 -11.34 17.88 -2.29
C ARG A 101 -11.36 17.09 -3.59
N VAL A 102 -12.43 16.36 -3.88
CA VAL A 102 -12.51 15.43 -5.01
C VAL A 102 -12.14 16.09 -6.34
N GLU A 103 -12.80 17.20 -6.70
CA GLU A 103 -12.53 17.87 -7.98
C GLU A 103 -11.11 18.41 -8.06
N ARG A 104 -10.65 19.07 -6.99
CA ARG A 104 -9.30 19.65 -6.95
C ARG A 104 -8.22 18.57 -6.97
N ALA A 105 -8.39 17.48 -6.23
CA ALA A 105 -7.46 16.36 -6.21
C ALA A 105 -7.42 15.68 -7.57
N THR A 106 -8.56 15.47 -8.22
CA THR A 106 -8.64 14.95 -9.59
C THR A 106 -7.85 15.81 -10.57
N ALA A 107 -7.99 17.13 -10.50
CA ALA A 107 -7.28 18.05 -11.39
C ALA A 107 -5.76 18.08 -11.13
N ILE A 108 -5.32 17.92 -9.87
CA ILE A 108 -3.90 17.97 -9.49
C ILE A 108 -3.19 16.65 -9.76
N ASP A 109 -3.81 15.54 -9.33
CA ASP A 109 -3.19 14.20 -9.35
C ASP A 109 -3.42 13.50 -10.70
N GLY A 110 -4.40 13.95 -11.50
CA GLY A 110 -4.82 13.28 -12.74
C GLY A 110 -5.57 11.97 -12.52
N VAL A 111 -6.06 11.74 -11.29
CA VAL A 111 -6.75 10.52 -10.86
C VAL A 111 -8.25 10.78 -10.78
N PRO A 112 -9.12 9.99 -11.44
CA PRO A 112 -10.57 10.19 -11.42
C PRO A 112 -11.19 9.73 -10.10
N TYR A 113 -11.02 10.50 -9.03
CA TYR A 113 -11.50 10.14 -7.69
C TYR A 113 -13.01 9.99 -7.60
N ASP A 114 -13.78 10.71 -8.41
CA ASP A 114 -15.25 10.58 -8.54
C ASP A 114 -15.66 9.17 -8.96
N ILE A 115 -14.92 8.55 -9.88
CA ILE A 115 -15.14 7.14 -10.28
C ILE A 115 -14.83 6.20 -9.12
N PHE A 116 -13.76 6.45 -8.37
CA PHE A 116 -13.40 5.61 -7.22
C PHE A 116 -14.39 5.75 -6.06
N VAL A 117 -15.00 6.92 -5.89
CA VAL A 117 -16.12 7.12 -4.96
C VAL A 117 -17.33 6.29 -5.39
N GLN A 118 -17.73 6.35 -6.65
CA GLN A 118 -18.84 5.55 -7.19
C GLN A 118 -18.61 4.04 -7.05
N LYS A 119 -17.37 3.57 -7.17
CA LYS A 119 -16.97 2.17 -6.96
C LYS A 119 -16.85 1.76 -5.49
N GLY A 120 -16.98 2.70 -4.54
CA GLY A 120 -16.79 2.44 -3.12
C GLY A 120 -15.34 2.23 -2.67
N VAL A 121 -14.36 2.45 -3.56
CA VAL A 121 -12.92 2.39 -3.26
C VAL A 121 -12.50 3.59 -2.40
N VAL A 122 -13.12 4.75 -2.64
CA VAL A 122 -12.93 5.98 -1.86
C VAL A 122 -14.23 6.30 -1.13
N THR A 123 -14.16 6.50 0.18
CA THR A 123 -15.26 7.03 1.00
C THR A 123 -15.09 8.55 1.14
N LEU A 124 -16.14 9.29 0.84
CA LEU A 124 -16.20 10.71 1.18
C LEU A 124 -16.34 10.84 2.69
N SER A 125 -15.44 11.59 3.31
CA SER A 125 -15.33 11.67 4.77
C SER A 125 -15.08 13.13 5.18
N GLY A 126 -15.99 13.67 5.93
CA GLY A 126 -15.96 15.08 6.29
C GLY A 126 -16.09 16.02 5.09
N GLU A 127 -16.04 17.32 5.34
CA GLU A 127 -16.18 18.36 4.32
C GLU A 127 -14.83 18.85 3.81
N ASN A 128 -13.98 19.36 4.71
CA ASN A 128 -12.70 19.99 4.39
C ASN A 128 -11.49 19.15 4.78
N TYR A 129 -11.65 18.20 5.68
CA TYR A 129 -10.65 17.24 6.17
C TYR A 129 -11.34 15.93 6.50
N VAL A 130 -10.58 14.84 6.47
CA VAL A 130 -11.10 13.49 6.77
C VAL A 130 -11.58 13.44 8.22
N ASP A 131 -12.83 13.03 8.42
CA ASP A 131 -13.33 12.66 9.76
C ASP A 131 -12.80 11.25 10.09
N TYR A 132 -11.82 11.18 10.96
CA TYR A 132 -11.20 9.89 11.31
C TYR A 132 -12.13 8.91 12.01
N LYS A 133 -13.33 9.39 12.43
CA LYS A 133 -14.39 8.49 12.88
C LYS A 133 -14.85 7.53 11.77
N ASP A 134 -14.77 7.93 10.52
CA ASP A 134 -15.09 7.05 9.40
C ASP A 134 -14.03 5.94 9.23
N VAL A 135 -12.76 6.25 9.50
CA VAL A 135 -11.69 5.24 9.55
C VAL A 135 -11.97 4.24 10.69
N TYR A 136 -12.28 4.73 11.88
CA TYR A 136 -12.67 3.91 13.02
C TYR A 136 -13.87 3.02 12.68
N ASN A 137 -14.93 3.60 12.12
CA ASN A 137 -16.15 2.87 11.74
C ASN A 137 -15.87 1.77 10.70
N TRP A 138 -14.91 1.98 9.80
CA TRP A 138 -14.51 0.96 8.84
C TRP A 138 -13.91 -0.27 9.54
N PHE A 139 -13.02 -0.08 10.52
CA PHE A 139 -12.49 -1.19 11.31
C PHE A 139 -13.58 -1.88 12.14
N VAL A 140 -14.50 -1.13 12.74
CA VAL A 140 -15.65 -1.70 13.46
C VAL A 140 -16.51 -2.52 12.51
N MET A 141 -16.78 -2.03 11.30
CA MET A 141 -17.55 -2.74 10.28
C MET A 141 -16.90 -4.07 9.86
N LEU A 142 -15.56 -4.14 9.78
CA LEU A 142 -14.84 -5.38 9.49
C LEU A 142 -15.15 -6.44 10.54
N LYS A 143 -15.21 -6.09 11.83
CA LYS A 143 -15.54 -7.01 12.92
C LYS A 143 -17.03 -7.34 12.95
N GLU A 144 -17.89 -6.32 12.96
CA GLU A 144 -19.33 -6.50 13.21
C GLU A 144 -20.07 -7.14 12.02
N LYS A 145 -19.68 -6.78 10.78
CA LYS A 145 -20.35 -7.28 9.58
C LYS A 145 -19.68 -8.51 8.99
N TYR A 146 -18.34 -8.50 8.94
CA TYR A 146 -17.57 -9.56 8.27
C TYR A 146 -16.88 -10.53 9.21
N GLU A 147 -16.94 -10.27 10.54
CA GLU A 147 -16.29 -11.13 11.55
C GLU A 147 -14.79 -11.31 11.26
N ILE A 148 -14.17 -10.22 10.76
CA ILE A 148 -12.73 -10.15 10.56
C ILE A 148 -12.12 -9.45 11.78
N TYR A 149 -11.35 -10.19 12.55
CA TYR A 149 -10.79 -9.77 13.85
C TYR A 149 -9.37 -9.24 13.65
N VAL A 150 -9.21 -7.92 13.68
CA VAL A 150 -7.91 -7.27 13.52
C VAL A 150 -7.15 -7.28 14.85
N LEU A 151 -6.03 -8.02 14.90
CA LEU A 151 -5.27 -8.28 16.12
C LEU A 151 -4.31 -7.15 16.50
N LYS A 152 -3.68 -6.56 15.50
CA LYS A 152 -2.71 -5.49 15.66
C LYS A 152 -2.93 -4.48 14.52
N VAL A 153 -2.78 -3.18 14.83
CA VAL A 153 -2.91 -2.10 13.83
C VAL A 153 -1.68 -1.20 13.91
N GLY A 154 -0.93 -1.14 12.80
CA GLY A 154 0.19 -0.21 12.63
C GLY A 154 -0.29 1.17 12.17
N TYR A 155 0.34 2.23 12.67
CA TYR A 155 0.03 3.60 12.25
C TYR A 155 1.28 4.49 12.34
N ASP A 156 1.34 5.55 11.52
CA ASP A 156 2.41 6.54 11.66
C ASP A 156 2.26 7.28 13.00
N ARG A 157 3.34 7.37 13.77
CA ARG A 157 3.39 8.03 15.09
C ARG A 157 2.91 9.48 15.11
N TYR A 158 2.89 10.14 13.98
CA TYR A 158 2.36 11.51 13.84
C TYR A 158 0.85 11.56 13.55
N SER A 159 0.18 10.42 13.64
CA SER A 159 -1.26 10.26 13.45
C SER A 159 -2.07 10.94 14.56
N ALA A 160 -3.36 11.12 14.31
CA ALA A 160 -4.28 11.75 15.25
C ALA A 160 -4.48 10.90 16.51
N GLN A 161 -4.02 11.40 17.66
CA GLN A 161 -4.04 10.67 18.93
C GLN A 161 -5.45 10.23 19.33
N TYR A 162 -6.47 11.04 19.08
CA TYR A 162 -7.85 10.70 19.46
C TYR A 162 -8.39 9.46 18.70
N LEU A 163 -8.02 9.26 17.42
CA LEU A 163 -8.38 8.03 16.71
C LEU A 163 -7.71 6.81 17.35
N ILE A 164 -6.44 6.95 17.72
CA ILE A 164 -5.69 5.86 18.34
C ILE A 164 -6.30 5.48 19.68
N ASP A 165 -6.70 6.48 20.49
CA ASP A 165 -7.34 6.28 21.77
C ASP A 165 -8.73 5.62 21.62
N ASP A 166 -9.55 6.05 20.67
CA ASP A 166 -10.85 5.44 20.37
C ASP A 166 -10.72 4.00 19.90
N MET A 167 -9.78 3.70 19.01
CA MET A 167 -9.51 2.35 18.54
C MET A 167 -8.99 1.45 19.67
N ALA A 168 -8.08 1.95 20.51
CA ALA A 168 -7.59 1.21 21.68
C ALA A 168 -8.69 0.95 22.69
N ALA A 169 -9.56 1.92 22.94
CA ALA A 169 -10.73 1.77 23.84
C ALA A 169 -11.73 0.72 23.33
N TYR A 170 -11.88 0.57 22.02
CA TYR A 170 -12.71 -0.49 21.42
C TYR A 170 -12.07 -1.88 21.50
N GLY A 171 -10.76 -1.96 21.76
CA GLY A 171 -10.01 -3.21 21.93
C GLY A 171 -9.02 -3.54 20.83
N TYR A 172 -8.71 -2.62 19.91
CA TYR A 172 -7.63 -2.79 18.95
C TYR A 172 -6.28 -2.56 19.62
N HIS A 173 -5.31 -3.40 19.31
CA HIS A 173 -3.94 -3.20 19.74
C HIS A 173 -3.22 -2.29 18.73
N MET A 174 -3.03 -1.04 19.10
CA MET A 174 -2.40 0.00 18.27
C MET A 174 -0.90 0.03 18.52
N ASP A 175 -0.10 0.13 17.44
CA ASP A 175 1.37 0.17 17.51
C ASP A 175 1.94 1.21 16.52
N ASP A 176 2.78 2.11 17.02
CA ASP A 176 3.36 3.14 16.18
C ASP A 176 4.45 2.57 15.25
N VAL A 177 4.38 2.96 13.99
CA VAL A 177 5.35 2.60 12.95
C VAL A 177 6.17 3.84 12.60
N PHE A 178 7.48 3.75 12.80
CA PHE A 178 8.37 4.82 12.39
C PHE A 178 8.64 4.76 10.89
N GLN A 179 8.33 5.86 10.19
CA GLN A 179 8.50 5.98 8.73
C GLN A 179 9.95 6.34 8.39
N GLY A 180 10.76 5.38 7.98
CA GLY A 180 12.17 5.62 7.68
C GLY A 180 12.92 4.40 7.14
N GLU A 181 14.24 4.41 7.30
CA GLU A 181 15.12 3.32 6.86
C GLU A 181 14.93 2.00 7.63
N ASN A 182 14.25 2.03 8.77
CA ASN A 182 13.86 0.86 9.52
C ASN A 182 12.85 -0.02 8.74
N LEU A 183 12.09 0.55 7.80
CA LEU A 183 11.16 -0.19 6.94
C LEU A 183 11.85 -1.03 5.86
N ALA A 184 13.16 -0.85 5.63
CA ALA A 184 13.87 -1.57 4.57
C ALA A 184 13.75 -3.10 4.67
N GLY A 185 13.71 -3.66 5.89
CA GLY A 185 13.53 -5.10 6.11
C GLY A 185 12.13 -5.58 5.70
N VAL A 186 11.10 -4.85 6.14
CA VAL A 186 9.70 -5.16 5.83
C VAL A 186 9.42 -5.03 4.33
N ILE A 187 9.95 -3.97 3.69
CA ILE A 187 9.76 -3.75 2.25
C ILE A 187 10.43 -4.86 1.44
N ARG A 188 11.61 -5.35 1.82
CA ARG A 188 12.26 -6.49 1.14
C ARG A 188 11.47 -7.79 1.30
N GLU A 189 10.93 -8.06 2.49
CA GLU A 189 10.06 -9.22 2.72
C GLU A 189 8.82 -9.12 1.83
N PHE A 190 8.18 -7.95 1.81
CA PHE A 190 6.99 -7.72 1.01
C PHE A 190 7.26 -7.82 -0.49
N GLU A 191 8.40 -7.31 -0.96
CA GLU A 191 8.84 -7.48 -2.35
C GLU A 191 8.96 -8.95 -2.73
N GLY A 192 9.57 -9.78 -1.88
CA GLY A 192 9.65 -11.24 -2.09
C GLY A 192 8.27 -11.87 -2.20
N ILE A 193 7.33 -11.50 -1.31
CA ILE A 193 5.94 -12.00 -1.34
C ILE A 193 5.22 -11.59 -2.63
N LEU A 194 5.46 -10.37 -3.13
CA LEU A 194 4.90 -9.90 -4.41
C LEU A 194 5.48 -10.68 -5.60
N LEU A 195 6.78 -10.87 -5.65
CA LEU A 195 7.48 -11.62 -6.70
C LEU A 195 7.03 -13.09 -6.75
N ASP A 196 6.78 -13.70 -5.60
CA ASP A 196 6.25 -15.06 -5.49
C ASP A 196 4.75 -15.17 -5.83
N GLY A 197 4.08 -14.04 -6.11
CA GLY A 197 2.64 -14.00 -6.41
C GLY A 197 1.74 -14.32 -5.21
N ASN A 198 2.28 -14.22 -3.99
CA ASN A 198 1.63 -14.55 -2.73
C ASN A 198 0.93 -13.36 -2.05
N PHE A 199 0.82 -12.22 -2.72
CA PHE A 199 0.02 -11.08 -2.29
C PHE A 199 -1.12 -10.82 -3.27
N LYS A 200 -2.35 -10.69 -2.76
CA LYS A 200 -3.55 -10.49 -3.57
C LYS A 200 -4.42 -9.37 -3.02
N ILE A 201 -5.03 -8.61 -3.93
CA ILE A 201 -6.01 -7.55 -3.64
C ILE A 201 -7.23 -7.71 -4.55
N PRO A 202 -8.43 -7.22 -4.18
CA PRO A 202 -9.53 -7.06 -5.12
C PRO A 202 -9.11 -6.10 -6.25
N ASP A 203 -9.93 -5.99 -7.30
CA ASP A 203 -9.67 -5.01 -8.36
C ASP A 203 -9.74 -3.58 -7.82
N ASN A 204 -8.57 -3.06 -7.47
CA ASN A 204 -8.37 -1.73 -6.91
C ASN A 204 -7.22 -1.03 -7.65
N SER A 205 -7.55 -0.42 -8.78
CA SER A 205 -6.56 0.29 -9.61
C SER A 205 -5.96 1.52 -8.91
N LEU A 206 -6.66 2.12 -7.93
CA LEU A 206 -6.11 3.21 -7.12
C LEU A 206 -4.97 2.68 -6.23
N LEU A 207 -5.15 1.55 -5.53
CA LEU A 207 -4.08 0.95 -4.73
C LEU A 207 -2.90 0.50 -5.61
N LYS A 208 -3.18 -0.09 -6.78
CA LYS A 208 -2.12 -0.45 -7.74
C LYS A 208 -1.30 0.77 -8.17
N SER A 209 -1.93 1.90 -8.42
CA SER A 209 -1.21 3.14 -8.76
C SER A 209 -0.32 3.62 -7.61
N HIS A 210 -0.75 3.46 -6.35
CA HIS A 210 0.05 3.79 -5.18
C HIS A 210 1.31 2.92 -5.05
N PHE A 211 1.27 1.65 -5.46
CA PHE A 211 2.46 0.80 -5.53
C PHE A 211 3.42 1.25 -6.64
N LEU A 212 2.90 1.58 -7.82
CA LEU A 212 3.70 2.05 -8.96
C LEU A 212 4.34 3.43 -8.71
N ASN A 213 3.76 4.20 -7.80
CA ASN A 213 4.25 5.53 -7.42
C ASN A 213 5.40 5.52 -6.41
N VAL A 214 5.80 4.32 -5.95
CA VAL A 214 6.89 4.17 -4.98
C VAL A 214 8.24 4.08 -5.69
N ALA A 215 9.20 4.83 -5.18
CA ALA A 215 10.62 4.64 -5.45
C ALA A 215 11.38 4.37 -4.15
N LEU A 216 12.55 3.75 -4.22
CA LEU A 216 13.39 3.49 -3.08
C LEU A 216 14.59 4.45 -3.07
N LYS A 217 14.68 5.28 -2.04
CA LYS A 217 15.83 6.15 -1.82
C LYS A 217 16.87 5.44 -0.96
N HIS A 218 17.96 5.02 -1.59
CA HIS A 218 19.06 4.34 -0.91
C HIS A 218 19.95 5.33 -0.13
N ASN A 219 20.35 4.90 1.06
CA ASN A 219 21.38 5.55 1.84
C ASN A 219 22.68 4.74 1.67
N MET A 220 23.69 5.37 1.09
CA MET A 220 24.97 4.70 0.79
C MET A 220 25.79 4.38 2.04
N GLU A 221 25.60 5.12 3.13
CA GLU A 221 26.33 4.92 4.39
C GLU A 221 25.76 3.74 5.19
N THR A 222 24.43 3.71 5.35
CA THR A 222 23.75 2.67 6.14
C THR A 222 23.44 1.43 5.32
N ARG A 223 23.55 1.48 3.99
CA ARG A 223 23.13 0.44 3.03
C ARG A 223 21.65 0.08 3.16
N LYS A 224 20.86 0.95 3.76
CA LYS A 224 19.41 0.84 3.89
C LYS A 224 18.73 1.74 2.87
N PHE A 225 17.44 1.61 2.76
CA PHE A 225 16.62 2.48 1.92
C PHE A 225 15.31 2.82 2.64
N ARG A 226 14.64 3.82 2.14
CA ARG A 226 13.29 4.19 2.54
C ARG A 226 12.41 4.41 1.32
N PRO A 227 11.10 4.16 1.42
CA PRO A 227 10.17 4.48 0.34
C PRO A 227 10.04 6.00 0.21
N VAL A 228 9.92 6.45 -1.03
CA VAL A 228 9.65 7.85 -1.39
C VAL A 228 8.70 7.88 -2.57
N LYS A 229 8.01 9.00 -2.76
CA LYS A 229 7.21 9.23 -3.97
C LYS A 229 8.12 9.30 -5.19
N ILE A 230 7.76 8.62 -6.27
CA ILE A 230 8.53 8.64 -7.52
C ILE A 230 8.59 10.05 -8.11
N GLU A 231 7.52 10.82 -7.91
CA GLU A 231 7.43 12.24 -8.25
C GLU A 231 6.61 12.99 -7.20
N GLN A 232 6.74 14.31 -7.16
CA GLN A 232 6.15 15.14 -6.09
C GLN A 232 4.61 15.02 -5.98
N ARG A 233 3.92 14.85 -7.11
CA ARG A 233 2.46 14.74 -7.17
C ARG A 233 1.93 13.33 -6.94
N ALA A 234 2.81 12.34 -6.94
CA ALA A 234 2.44 10.95 -6.76
C ALA A 234 1.86 10.69 -5.35
N ARG A 235 0.90 9.80 -5.28
CA ARG A 235 0.29 9.33 -4.02
C ARG A 235 0.79 7.93 -3.73
N ILE A 236 1.16 7.69 -2.46
CA ILE A 236 1.63 6.39 -1.95
C ILE A 236 0.93 5.96 -0.67
N ASP A 237 -0.10 6.65 -0.25
CA ASP A 237 -0.78 6.47 1.05
C ASP A 237 -1.29 5.03 1.22
N GLY A 238 -1.87 4.44 0.17
CA GLY A 238 -2.29 3.02 0.18
C GLY A 238 -1.11 2.06 0.34
N PHE A 239 0.04 2.34 -0.28
CA PHE A 239 1.25 1.56 -0.05
C PHE A 239 1.72 1.69 1.41
N VAL A 240 1.75 2.90 1.95
CA VAL A 240 2.18 3.14 3.34
C VAL A 240 1.28 2.38 4.31
N SER A 241 -0.04 2.43 4.16
CA SER A 241 -0.96 1.67 5.02
C SER A 241 -0.74 0.14 4.94
N VAL A 242 -0.39 -0.40 3.75
CA VAL A 242 0.00 -1.81 3.60
C VAL A 242 1.29 -2.11 4.34
N ILE A 243 2.31 -1.24 4.23
CA ILE A 243 3.60 -1.44 4.92
C ILE A 243 3.45 -1.31 6.43
N ASP A 244 2.57 -0.44 6.94
CA ASP A 244 2.28 -0.35 8.37
C ASP A 244 1.64 -1.65 8.90
N ALA A 245 0.69 -2.24 8.14
CA ALA A 245 0.13 -3.56 8.44
C ALA A 245 1.19 -4.67 8.40
N MET A 246 2.07 -4.67 7.39
CA MET A 246 3.17 -5.64 7.28
C MET A 246 4.19 -5.49 8.40
N THR A 247 4.44 -4.26 8.87
CA THR A 247 5.36 -3.98 9.98
C THR A 247 4.87 -4.60 11.28
N VAL A 248 3.61 -4.40 11.64
CA VAL A 248 3.04 -5.03 12.85
C VAL A 248 2.91 -6.55 12.69
N ARG A 249 2.60 -7.04 11.47
CA ARG A 249 2.63 -8.47 11.19
C ARG A 249 4.01 -9.06 11.48
N GLN A 250 5.08 -8.49 10.93
CA GLN A 250 6.45 -8.98 11.14
C GLN A 250 6.86 -8.90 12.61
N LYS A 251 6.60 -7.75 13.28
CA LYS A 251 6.96 -7.51 14.67
C LYS A 251 6.32 -8.51 15.63
N TYR A 252 5.05 -8.84 15.42
CA TYR A 252 4.25 -9.68 16.32
C TYR A 252 4.02 -11.10 15.79
N TYR A 253 4.69 -11.54 14.72
CA TYR A 253 4.40 -12.82 14.07
C TYR A 253 4.53 -14.02 15.00
N ASN A 254 5.49 -14.01 15.94
CA ASN A 254 5.63 -15.10 16.94
C ASN A 254 4.45 -15.18 17.89
N GLU A 255 3.74 -14.07 18.14
CA GLU A 255 2.56 -14.00 19.01
C GLU A 255 1.27 -14.38 18.27
N ILE A 256 1.07 -13.79 17.07
CA ILE A 256 -0.20 -13.85 16.35
C ILE A 256 -0.21 -14.80 15.14
N GLY A 257 0.95 -15.28 14.69
CA GLY A 257 1.09 -16.01 13.40
C GLY A 257 0.25 -17.29 13.34
N VAL A 258 0.08 -17.99 14.46
CA VAL A 258 -0.79 -19.17 14.51
C VAL A 258 -2.26 -18.77 14.30
N MET A 259 -2.71 -17.66 14.88
CA MET A 259 -4.08 -17.16 14.72
C MET A 259 -4.30 -16.70 13.28
N LEU A 260 -3.35 -15.96 12.69
CA LEU A 260 -3.44 -15.49 11.31
C LEU A 260 -3.60 -16.63 10.31
N LYS A 261 -2.88 -17.75 10.52
CA LYS A 261 -2.92 -18.92 9.63
C LYS A 261 -4.18 -19.76 9.79
N ASN A 262 -4.80 -19.76 10.97
CA ASN A 262 -5.98 -20.59 11.31
C ASN A 262 -7.31 -19.94 10.91
N ALA A 263 -7.27 -18.88 10.08
CA ALA A 263 -8.45 -18.22 9.56
C ALA A 263 -9.36 -19.22 8.81
N GLY A 264 -10.62 -19.33 9.25
CA GLY A 264 -11.63 -20.18 8.63
C GLY A 264 -11.72 -21.62 9.16
N LEU A 265 -10.90 -22.03 10.12
CA LEU A 265 -11.17 -23.21 10.89
C LEU A 265 -12.21 -22.85 11.97
N SER A 266 -13.42 -23.37 11.77
CA SER A 266 -14.60 -23.30 12.63
C SER A 266 -14.25 -23.16 14.13
N LEU A 267 -14.85 -22.17 14.80
CA LEU A 267 -15.05 -22.09 16.25
C LEU A 267 -15.98 -23.24 16.78
N ILE A 268 -15.88 -24.42 16.20
CA ILE A 268 -16.54 -25.61 16.71
C ILE A 268 -15.48 -26.38 17.50
N HIS A 269 -15.17 -25.96 18.67
CA HIS A 269 -14.63 -26.72 19.80
C HIS A 269 -13.87 -25.81 20.77
N ILE A 270 -14.60 -25.03 21.55
CA ILE A 270 -14.28 -24.80 22.97
C ILE A 270 -15.61 -24.83 23.74
#